data_2d6df31bb43d49238e794061bd24e581
#
_entry.id   2d6df31bb43d49238e794061bd24e581
#
_cell.length_a   1.000
_cell.length_b   1.000
_cell.length_c   1.000
_cell.angle_alpha   90.00
_cell.angle_beta   90.00
_cell.angle_gamma   90.00
#
_symmetry.space_group_name_H-M   'P 1'
#
loop_
_entity.id
_entity.type
_entity.pdbx_description
1 polymer ?
#
loop_
_entity_poly.entity_id
_entity_poly.type
_entity_poly.pdbx_seq_one_letter_code
_entity_poly.pdbx_strand_id
1 'polypeptide(L)'
;MTGGGPHSLKAGQWTDDTAMALALADHLTADVRTRREERADLMARWCNWVEFGVYSCTGTCFDIGARTAAALKSWIDRGQVLSPTASRPYAEGNGAVMRVAPVALRWLRDEEMCASAAHGQAMLTHGRIAAGAAVVVAEAARRLLLGAEPTSAGLMRWLFDEHSPTLAASYVRQTGARDPRDLSPDEVESGGHSLDTTEAALWCLLRSDSPEQAIVMAVGLGYDSDTTAAVTGALAGAAWGAAALPSRWTERVAWREQLEKTADRLLEAAETRN
;
A
#
# COMPACT_ATOMS: atom_id res chain seq x y z
N MET A 1 -19.90 -7.22 3.11
CA MET A 1 -19.01 -8.30 2.62
C MET A 1 -19.83 -9.54 2.34
N THR A 2 -19.87 -9.99 1.10
CA THR A 2 -20.67 -11.16 0.67
C THR A 2 -19.80 -12.34 0.22
N GLY A 3 -18.53 -12.09 -0.09
CA GLY A 3 -17.65 -13.05 -0.74
C GLY A 3 -17.98 -13.22 -2.24
N GLY A 4 -17.29 -14.11 -2.93
CA GLY A 4 -17.44 -14.36 -4.37
C GLY A 4 -16.26 -13.84 -5.17
N GLY A 5 -16.56 -13.19 -6.31
CA GLY A 5 -15.55 -12.67 -7.23
C GLY A 5 -14.82 -13.77 -8.01
N PRO A 6 -13.80 -13.39 -8.82
CA PRO A 6 -13.07 -14.32 -9.69
C PRO A 6 -12.34 -15.43 -8.92
N HIS A 7 -12.00 -15.20 -7.66
CA HIS A 7 -11.28 -16.15 -6.81
C HIS A 7 -12.20 -16.94 -5.87
N SER A 8 -13.54 -16.77 -5.97
CA SER A 8 -14.54 -17.47 -5.12
C SER A 8 -14.26 -17.33 -3.63
N LEU A 9 -13.85 -16.16 -3.17
CA LEU A 9 -13.47 -15.91 -1.79
C LEU A 9 -14.66 -15.98 -0.84
N LYS A 10 -14.42 -16.41 0.38
CA LYS A 10 -15.39 -16.29 1.48
C LYS A 10 -15.43 -14.84 1.98
N ALA A 11 -16.56 -14.43 2.54
CA ALA A 11 -16.69 -13.10 3.13
C ALA A 11 -15.59 -12.86 4.19
N GLY A 12 -14.85 -11.77 4.04
CA GLY A 12 -13.74 -11.40 4.91
C GLY A 12 -12.35 -11.89 4.49
N GLN A 13 -12.27 -12.78 3.50
CA GLN A 13 -10.98 -13.14 2.89
C GLN A 13 -10.46 -11.99 2.02
N TRP A 14 -9.14 -11.89 1.91
CA TRP A 14 -8.39 -10.84 1.22
C TRP A 14 -7.38 -11.45 0.24
N THR A 15 -6.86 -10.63 -0.67
CA THR A 15 -6.02 -10.99 -1.82
C THR A 15 -4.52 -10.78 -1.55
N ASP A 16 -3.73 -10.66 -2.59
CA ASP A 16 -2.28 -10.38 -2.53
C ASP A 16 -1.96 -9.03 -1.87
N ASP A 17 -2.85 -8.04 -1.94
CA ASP A 17 -2.72 -6.77 -1.23
C ASP A 17 -2.32 -6.96 0.23
N THR A 18 -3.13 -7.69 0.98
CA THR A 18 -2.89 -7.95 2.40
C THR A 18 -1.80 -8.99 2.62
N ALA A 19 -1.71 -10.04 1.78
CA ALA A 19 -0.66 -11.05 1.91
C ALA A 19 0.74 -10.45 1.79
N MET A 20 0.95 -9.60 0.81
CA MET A 20 2.24 -8.92 0.61
C MET A 20 2.50 -7.83 1.64
N ALA A 21 1.46 -7.16 2.14
CA ALA A 21 1.57 -6.21 3.24
C ALA A 21 2.00 -6.90 4.56
N LEU A 22 1.44 -8.06 4.88
CA LEU A 22 1.85 -8.86 6.05
C LEU A 22 3.31 -9.31 5.96
N ALA A 23 3.74 -9.77 4.79
CA ALA A 23 5.14 -10.13 4.54
C ALA A 23 6.09 -8.93 4.73
N LEU A 24 5.68 -7.75 4.27
CA LEU A 24 6.41 -6.49 4.46
C LEU A 24 6.42 -6.08 5.94
N ALA A 25 5.32 -6.21 6.66
CA ALA A 25 5.23 -5.90 8.09
C ALA A 25 6.18 -6.77 8.93
N ASP A 26 6.22 -8.07 8.67
CA ASP A 26 7.13 -8.99 9.33
C ASP A 26 8.60 -8.69 9.00
N HIS A 27 8.89 -8.25 7.77
CA HIS A 27 10.22 -7.78 7.38
C HIS A 27 10.63 -6.54 8.18
N LEU A 28 9.74 -5.55 8.28
CA LEU A 28 10.01 -4.27 8.95
C LEU A 28 10.24 -4.40 10.46
N THR A 29 9.84 -5.52 11.06
CA THR A 29 10.07 -5.84 12.48
C THR A 29 11.18 -6.88 12.69
N ALA A 30 11.82 -7.38 11.62
CA ALA A 30 12.90 -8.34 11.69
C ALA A 30 14.24 -7.68 12.08
N ASP A 31 15.11 -8.45 12.77
CA ASP A 31 16.49 -8.02 13.08
C ASP A 31 17.39 -8.27 11.86
N VAL A 32 17.36 -7.35 10.91
CA VAL A 32 18.18 -7.38 9.70
C VAL A 32 19.20 -6.24 9.75
N ARG A 33 20.48 -6.55 9.50
CA ARG A 33 21.60 -5.66 9.82
C ARG A 33 22.19 -4.92 8.62
N THR A 34 22.03 -5.45 7.42
CA THR A 34 22.59 -4.85 6.21
C THR A 34 21.52 -4.69 5.12
N ARG A 35 21.70 -3.69 4.24
CA ARG A 35 20.81 -3.49 3.09
C ARG A 35 20.71 -4.70 2.16
N ARG A 36 21.73 -5.53 2.11
CA ARG A 36 21.70 -6.78 1.33
C ARG A 36 20.80 -7.82 1.98
N GLU A 37 20.92 -7.96 3.30
CA GLU A 37 20.07 -8.86 4.09
C GLU A 37 18.61 -8.39 4.07
N GLU A 38 18.34 -7.09 4.19
CA GLU A 38 17.01 -6.50 4.07
C GLU A 38 16.33 -6.89 2.75
N ARG A 39 17.02 -6.72 1.62
CA ARG A 39 16.49 -7.12 0.30
C ARG A 39 16.24 -8.63 0.22
N ALA A 40 17.17 -9.43 0.71
CA ALA A 40 17.07 -10.89 0.65
C ALA A 40 15.93 -11.40 1.54
N ASP A 41 15.77 -10.86 2.75
CA ASP A 41 14.71 -11.23 3.67
C ASP A 41 13.32 -10.90 3.08
N LEU A 42 13.12 -9.67 2.59
CA LEU A 42 11.83 -9.27 2.04
C LEU A 42 11.46 -10.09 0.79
N MET A 43 12.42 -10.30 -0.12
CA MET A 43 12.20 -11.12 -1.31
C MET A 43 11.89 -12.57 -0.93
N ALA A 44 12.58 -13.15 0.06
CA ALA A 44 12.31 -14.50 0.55
C ALA A 44 10.92 -14.64 1.14
N ARG A 45 10.43 -13.64 1.90
CA ARG A 45 9.07 -13.63 2.45
C ARG A 45 8.01 -13.63 1.36
N TRP A 46 8.16 -12.80 0.34
CA TRP A 46 7.24 -12.80 -0.81
C TRP A 46 7.34 -14.10 -1.62
N CYS A 47 8.54 -14.70 -1.78
CA CYS A 47 8.67 -16.01 -2.41
C CYS A 47 7.97 -17.11 -1.60
N ASN A 48 8.07 -17.08 -0.27
CA ASN A 48 7.36 -18.02 0.60
C ASN A 48 5.82 -17.89 0.46
N TRP A 49 5.30 -16.68 0.23
CA TRP A 49 3.91 -16.52 -0.12
C TRP A 49 3.57 -17.20 -1.46
N VAL A 50 4.40 -16.99 -2.49
CA VAL A 50 4.17 -17.58 -3.82
C VAL A 50 4.25 -19.12 -3.80
N GLU A 51 5.27 -19.68 -3.12
CA GLU A 51 5.54 -21.10 -3.17
C GLU A 51 4.72 -21.92 -2.16
N PHE A 52 4.45 -21.36 -0.99
CA PHE A 52 3.87 -22.08 0.14
C PHE A 52 2.58 -21.45 0.70
N GLY A 53 2.09 -20.35 0.13
CA GLY A 53 0.91 -19.65 0.61
C GLY A 53 1.07 -19.00 1.98
N VAL A 54 2.30 -18.80 2.47
CA VAL A 54 2.55 -18.06 3.71
C VAL A 54 1.99 -16.67 3.58
N TYR A 55 1.35 -16.14 4.62
CA TYR A 55 0.61 -14.88 4.61
C TYR A 55 -0.71 -14.87 3.83
N SER A 56 -1.11 -15.94 3.17
CA SER A 56 -2.41 -16.00 2.50
C SER A 56 -3.49 -16.57 3.44
N CYS A 57 -4.63 -15.89 3.55
CA CYS A 57 -5.77 -16.38 4.32
C CYS A 57 -6.44 -17.63 3.74
N THR A 58 -6.09 -18.01 2.51
CA THR A 58 -6.52 -19.24 1.85
C THR A 58 -5.48 -20.36 1.90
N GLY A 59 -4.25 -20.05 2.33
CA GLY A 59 -3.12 -20.97 2.33
C GLY A 59 -2.49 -21.19 0.95
N THR A 60 -2.87 -20.41 -0.05
CA THR A 60 -2.32 -20.46 -1.42
C THR A 60 -2.08 -19.07 -1.96
N CYS A 61 -1.09 -18.92 -2.86
CA CYS A 61 -0.89 -17.67 -3.61
C CYS A 61 -1.96 -17.57 -4.70
N PHE A 62 -2.58 -16.41 -4.82
CA PHE A 62 -3.51 -16.07 -5.90
C PHE A 62 -3.49 -14.56 -6.13
N ASP A 63 -4.09 -14.11 -7.23
CA ASP A 63 -4.24 -12.71 -7.65
C ASP A 63 -2.92 -11.96 -7.90
N ILE A 64 -1.80 -12.64 -7.96
CA ILE A 64 -0.49 -12.02 -8.14
C ILE A 64 -0.37 -11.29 -9.47
N GLY A 65 -0.07 -10.01 -9.42
CA GLY A 65 0.14 -9.18 -10.62
C GLY A 65 1.36 -9.63 -11.45
N ALA A 66 1.26 -9.53 -12.78
CA ALA A 66 2.26 -10.02 -13.72
C ALA A 66 3.67 -9.48 -13.46
N ARG A 67 3.80 -8.22 -13.05
CA ARG A 67 5.11 -7.62 -12.72
C ARG A 67 5.72 -8.21 -11.46
N THR A 68 4.92 -8.35 -10.41
CA THR A 68 5.32 -8.99 -9.17
C THR A 68 5.76 -10.44 -9.42
N ALA A 69 4.95 -11.22 -10.13
CA ALA A 69 5.27 -12.60 -10.48
C ALA A 69 6.61 -12.71 -11.25
N ALA A 70 6.83 -11.84 -12.22
CA ALA A 70 8.10 -11.83 -12.98
C ALA A 70 9.30 -11.45 -12.10
N ALA A 71 9.14 -10.53 -11.14
CA ALA A 71 10.20 -10.13 -10.22
C ALA A 71 10.57 -11.27 -9.25
N LEU A 72 9.56 -11.92 -8.65
CA LEU A 72 9.76 -13.03 -7.73
C LEU A 72 10.35 -14.25 -8.45
N LYS A 73 9.87 -14.55 -9.66
CA LYS A 73 10.48 -15.60 -10.49
C LYS A 73 11.94 -15.31 -10.81
N SER A 74 12.30 -14.07 -11.14
CA SER A 74 13.71 -13.69 -11.35
C SER A 74 14.58 -13.92 -10.11
N TRP A 75 14.02 -13.64 -8.94
CA TRP A 75 14.70 -13.88 -7.67
C TRP A 75 14.85 -15.37 -7.37
N ILE A 76 13.81 -16.17 -7.50
CA ILE A 76 13.84 -17.62 -7.29
C ILE A 76 14.87 -18.29 -8.22
N ASP A 77 14.81 -17.97 -9.51
CA ASP A 77 15.63 -18.61 -10.53
C ASP A 77 17.11 -18.18 -10.48
N ARG A 78 17.40 -16.92 -10.10
CA ARG A 78 18.72 -16.29 -10.32
C ARG A 78 19.27 -15.50 -9.12
N GLY A 79 18.51 -15.32 -8.07
CA GLY A 79 18.85 -14.42 -6.95
C GLY A 79 18.99 -12.95 -7.37
N GLN A 80 18.31 -12.52 -8.44
CA GLN A 80 18.44 -11.18 -9.01
C GLN A 80 17.14 -10.42 -8.98
N VAL A 81 17.20 -9.18 -8.49
CA VAL A 81 16.12 -8.21 -8.64
C VAL A 81 15.98 -7.82 -10.11
N LEU A 82 14.77 -7.80 -10.65
CA LEU A 82 14.54 -7.33 -12.00
C LEU A 82 14.90 -5.84 -12.12
N SER A 83 15.60 -5.51 -13.23
CA SER A 83 15.91 -4.11 -13.51
C SER A 83 14.63 -3.25 -13.57
N PRO A 84 14.58 -2.14 -12.84
CA PRO A 84 13.46 -1.20 -12.91
C PRO A 84 13.32 -0.53 -14.30
N THR A 85 14.44 -0.47 -15.03
CA THR A 85 14.53 0.13 -16.38
C THR A 85 14.17 -0.84 -17.50
N ALA A 86 13.89 -2.11 -17.19
CA ALA A 86 13.35 -3.01 -18.18
C ALA A 86 12.01 -2.42 -18.67
N SER A 87 12.03 -1.79 -19.84
CA SER A 87 10.94 -1.11 -20.51
C SER A 87 9.81 -2.09 -20.83
N ARG A 88 9.05 -2.47 -19.83
CA ARG A 88 7.85 -3.31 -19.98
C ARG A 88 6.64 -2.50 -19.57
N PRO A 89 5.54 -2.57 -20.34
CA PRO A 89 4.34 -1.76 -20.08
C PRO A 89 3.78 -1.89 -18.65
N TYR A 90 4.14 -2.95 -17.92
CA TYR A 90 3.63 -3.24 -16.57
C TYR A 90 4.62 -2.91 -15.44
N ALA A 91 5.73 -2.21 -15.72
CA ALA A 91 6.72 -1.86 -14.69
C ALA A 91 6.13 -0.93 -13.60
N GLU A 92 5.11 -0.17 -13.93
CA GLU A 92 4.50 0.85 -13.09
C GLU A 92 3.13 0.42 -12.51
N GLY A 93 2.93 -0.90 -12.37
CA GLY A 93 1.72 -1.46 -11.73
C GLY A 93 1.63 -1.08 -10.24
N ASN A 94 0.42 -1.19 -9.70
CA ASN A 94 0.07 -0.77 -8.34
C ASN A 94 0.48 -1.77 -7.24
N GLY A 95 1.01 -2.95 -7.57
CA GLY A 95 1.43 -3.97 -6.61
C GLY A 95 2.47 -3.51 -5.57
N ALA A 96 3.18 -2.39 -5.80
CA ALA A 96 4.05 -1.78 -4.81
C ALA A 96 3.31 -0.80 -3.87
N VAL A 97 2.21 -0.23 -4.35
CA VAL A 97 1.40 0.77 -3.62
C VAL A 97 0.45 0.06 -2.65
N MET A 98 -0.23 -1.00 -3.10
CA MET A 98 -1.24 -1.72 -2.35
C MET A 98 -0.75 -2.26 -0.99
N ARG A 99 0.53 -2.62 -0.89
CA ARG A 99 1.14 -3.27 0.28
C ARG A 99 1.91 -2.33 1.21
N VAL A 100 1.98 -1.02 0.92
CA VAL A 100 2.93 -0.09 1.55
C VAL A 100 2.53 0.39 2.95
N ALA A 101 1.28 0.26 3.35
CA ALA A 101 0.74 0.78 4.62
C ALA A 101 1.58 0.44 5.88
N PRO A 102 2.17 -0.76 6.05
CA PRO A 102 3.01 -1.08 7.20
C PRO A 102 4.22 -0.15 7.38
N VAL A 103 4.71 0.46 6.29
CA VAL A 103 5.84 1.38 6.33
C VAL A 103 5.49 2.64 7.12
N ALA A 104 4.27 3.16 6.97
CA ALA A 104 3.79 4.35 7.67
C ALA A 104 3.75 4.13 9.20
N LEU A 105 3.33 2.96 9.66
CA LEU A 105 3.31 2.59 11.06
C LEU A 105 4.72 2.45 11.62
N ARG A 106 5.58 1.71 10.93
CA ARG A 106 6.95 1.42 11.36
C ARG A 106 7.81 2.67 11.48
N TRP A 107 7.65 3.61 10.56
CA TRP A 107 8.43 4.85 10.47
C TRP A 107 7.58 6.09 10.78
N LEU A 108 6.63 5.94 11.71
CA LEU A 108 5.68 7.00 12.06
C LEU A 108 6.36 8.33 12.40
N ARG A 109 7.49 8.29 13.11
CA ARG A 109 8.21 9.46 13.59
C ARG A 109 9.39 9.89 12.71
N ASP A 110 9.65 9.18 11.61
CA ASP A 110 10.81 9.42 10.74
C ASP A 110 10.36 9.48 9.28
N GLU A 111 10.24 10.70 8.74
CA GLU A 111 9.81 10.97 7.36
C GLU A 111 10.80 10.40 6.34
N GLU A 112 12.10 10.57 6.57
CA GLU A 112 13.13 10.14 5.64
C GLU A 112 13.17 8.61 5.54
N MET A 113 13.08 7.93 6.67
CA MET A 113 13.04 6.47 6.70
C MET A 113 11.74 5.92 6.13
N CYS A 114 10.60 6.57 6.35
CA CYS A 114 9.33 6.22 5.74
C CYS A 114 9.43 6.28 4.22
N ALA A 115 9.89 7.40 3.67
CA ALA A 115 10.06 7.56 2.23
C ALA A 115 11.09 6.57 1.67
N SER A 116 12.23 6.37 2.33
CA SER A 116 13.29 5.44 1.91
C SER A 116 12.81 3.98 1.90
N ALA A 117 12.08 3.56 2.93
CA ALA A 117 11.55 2.19 3.02
C ALA A 117 10.43 1.95 1.99
N ALA A 118 9.52 2.90 1.81
CA ALA A 118 8.47 2.84 0.80
C ALA A 118 9.04 2.73 -0.61
N HIS A 119 10.03 3.57 -0.94
CA HIS A 119 10.73 3.51 -2.22
C HIS A 119 11.50 2.20 -2.38
N GLY A 120 12.24 1.79 -1.35
CA GLY A 120 13.11 0.61 -1.37
C GLY A 120 12.36 -0.69 -1.63
N GLN A 121 11.22 -0.92 -0.94
CA GLN A 121 10.40 -2.10 -1.16
C GLN A 121 9.78 -2.13 -2.57
N ALA A 122 9.39 -0.98 -3.10
CA ALA A 122 8.80 -0.88 -4.43
C ALA A 122 9.82 -1.22 -5.52
N MET A 123 11.05 -0.72 -5.41
CA MET A 123 12.13 -0.96 -6.38
C MET A 123 12.59 -2.43 -6.46
N LEU A 124 12.18 -3.29 -5.54
CA LEU A 124 12.45 -4.73 -5.63
C LEU A 124 11.62 -5.42 -6.72
N THR A 125 10.46 -4.87 -7.03
CA THR A 125 9.50 -5.50 -7.95
C THR A 125 9.00 -4.59 -9.08
N HIS A 126 9.00 -3.27 -8.89
CA HIS A 126 8.38 -2.30 -9.80
C HIS A 126 9.36 -1.21 -10.26
N GLY A 127 8.85 -0.28 -11.07
CA GLY A 127 9.60 0.84 -11.62
C GLY A 127 9.60 2.08 -10.73
N ARG A 128 10.16 3.16 -11.26
CA ARG A 128 10.38 4.39 -10.49
C ARG A 128 9.09 5.17 -10.21
N ILE A 129 8.12 5.14 -11.14
CA ILE A 129 6.84 5.82 -10.93
C ILE A 129 6.07 5.11 -9.81
N ALA A 130 5.98 3.77 -9.88
CA ALA A 130 5.35 2.98 -8.82
C ALA A 130 6.04 3.17 -7.46
N ALA A 131 7.37 3.30 -7.44
CA ALA A 131 8.12 3.58 -6.22
C ALA A 131 7.80 4.97 -5.66
N GLY A 132 7.71 5.98 -6.51
CA GLY A 132 7.27 7.32 -6.10
C GLY A 132 5.84 7.35 -5.58
N ALA A 133 4.92 6.67 -6.26
CA ALA A 133 3.54 6.51 -5.82
C ALA A 133 3.44 5.83 -4.44
N ALA A 134 4.24 4.78 -4.20
CA ALA A 134 4.32 4.13 -2.90
C ALA A 134 4.82 5.08 -1.79
N VAL A 135 5.78 5.96 -2.08
CA VAL A 135 6.20 7.01 -1.14
C VAL A 135 5.06 7.96 -0.82
N VAL A 136 4.32 8.43 -1.84
CA VAL A 136 3.17 9.33 -1.63
C VAL A 136 2.13 8.70 -0.71
N VAL A 137 1.76 7.44 -0.95
CA VAL A 137 0.77 6.74 -0.11
C VAL A 137 1.28 6.51 1.31
N ALA A 138 2.54 6.07 1.48
CA ALA A 138 3.11 5.83 2.80
C ALA A 138 3.18 7.12 3.64
N GLU A 139 3.64 8.22 3.03
CA GLU A 139 3.71 9.51 3.71
C GLU A 139 2.34 10.12 3.97
N ALA A 140 1.36 9.95 3.06
CA ALA A 140 -0.02 10.34 3.31
C ALA A 140 -0.59 9.59 4.54
N ALA A 141 -0.44 8.28 4.60
CA ALA A 141 -0.86 7.47 5.74
C ALA A 141 -0.15 7.91 7.04
N ARG A 142 1.16 8.15 6.99
CA ARG A 142 1.94 8.63 8.14
C ARG A 142 1.44 9.97 8.66
N ARG A 143 1.15 10.92 7.78
CA ARG A 143 0.62 12.24 8.16
C ARG A 143 -0.77 12.15 8.75
N LEU A 144 -1.63 11.31 8.21
CA LEU A 144 -2.97 11.05 8.75
C LEU A 144 -2.88 10.44 10.16
N LEU A 145 -2.00 9.46 10.38
CA LEU A 145 -1.73 8.88 11.70
C LEU A 145 -1.20 9.91 12.71
N LEU A 146 -0.52 10.94 12.26
CA LEU A 146 -0.06 12.07 13.08
C LEU A 146 -1.11 13.18 13.25
N GLY A 147 -2.33 12.97 12.79
CA GLY A 147 -3.46 13.88 12.99
C GLY A 147 -3.67 14.91 11.87
N ALA A 148 -3.08 14.71 10.69
CA ALA A 148 -3.43 15.53 9.54
C ALA A 148 -4.87 15.27 9.11
N GLU A 149 -5.60 16.33 8.78
CA GLU A 149 -6.95 16.20 8.27
C GLU A 149 -6.96 15.74 6.80
N PRO A 150 -7.86 14.81 6.42
CA PRO A 150 -8.02 14.35 5.04
C PRO A 150 -8.82 15.36 4.20
N THR A 151 -8.36 16.62 4.15
CA THR A 151 -9.06 17.73 3.50
C THR A 151 -8.18 18.42 2.46
N SER A 152 -8.80 19.26 1.65
CA SER A 152 -8.10 20.11 0.68
C SER A 152 -7.07 21.04 1.33
N ALA A 153 -7.38 21.57 2.53
CA ALA A 153 -6.49 22.46 3.28
C ALA A 153 -5.46 21.71 4.13
N GLY A 154 -5.75 20.44 4.48
CA GLY A 154 -4.87 19.57 5.25
C GLY A 154 -3.91 18.78 4.37
N LEU A 155 -4.17 17.47 4.23
CA LEU A 155 -3.31 16.53 3.54
C LEU A 155 -3.03 16.90 2.08
N MET A 156 -4.05 17.31 1.33
CA MET A 156 -3.89 17.60 -0.11
C MET A 156 -2.99 18.79 -0.35
N ARG A 157 -3.09 19.82 0.47
CA ARG A 157 -2.18 20.97 0.41
C ARG A 157 -0.73 20.53 0.65
N TRP A 158 -0.53 19.71 1.65
CA TRP A 158 0.80 19.22 1.99
C TRP A 158 1.43 18.37 0.87
N LEU A 159 0.62 17.57 0.15
CA LEU A 159 1.09 16.72 -0.95
C LEU A 159 1.30 17.48 -2.27
N PHE A 160 0.36 18.34 -2.65
CA PHE A 160 0.23 18.84 -4.02
C PHE A 160 0.57 20.32 -4.21
N ASP A 161 0.75 21.12 -3.13
CA ASP A 161 1.15 22.50 -3.32
C ASP A 161 2.54 22.59 -3.93
N GLU A 162 2.69 23.47 -4.94
CA GLU A 162 3.91 23.63 -5.74
C GLU A 162 5.16 23.89 -4.89
N HIS A 163 5.01 24.65 -3.80
CA HIS A 163 6.10 25.03 -2.91
C HIS A 163 6.22 24.14 -1.66
N SER A 164 5.49 23.04 -1.61
CA SER A 164 5.62 22.11 -0.48
C SER A 164 7.04 21.54 -0.42
N PRO A 165 7.76 21.69 0.71
CA PRO A 165 9.14 21.22 0.84
C PRO A 165 9.25 19.73 1.15
N THR A 166 8.14 19.02 1.22
CA THR A 166 8.10 17.63 1.69
C THR A 166 8.65 16.64 0.66
N LEU A 167 9.17 15.52 1.13
CA LEU A 167 9.63 14.44 0.25
C LEU A 167 8.48 13.91 -0.61
N ALA A 168 7.29 13.71 -0.02
CA ALA A 168 6.12 13.22 -0.76
C ALA A 168 5.72 14.17 -1.89
N ALA A 169 5.69 15.48 -1.68
CA ALA A 169 5.41 16.45 -2.74
C ALA A 169 6.49 16.44 -3.84
N SER A 170 7.75 16.19 -3.47
CA SER A 170 8.80 15.98 -4.46
C SER A 170 8.52 14.77 -5.35
N TYR A 171 8.04 13.65 -4.78
CA TYR A 171 7.65 12.48 -5.55
C TYR A 171 6.39 12.71 -6.40
N VAL A 172 5.40 13.46 -5.91
CA VAL A 172 4.24 13.89 -6.71
C VAL A 172 4.72 14.59 -7.99
N ARG A 173 5.60 15.58 -7.86
CA ARG A 173 6.16 16.31 -9.01
C ARG A 173 6.98 15.41 -9.95
N GLN A 174 7.73 14.45 -9.41
CA GLN A 174 8.56 13.53 -10.21
C GLN A 174 7.73 12.49 -10.96
N THR A 175 6.64 12.03 -10.39
CA THR A 175 5.77 10.99 -10.99
C THR A 175 4.74 11.58 -11.93
N GLY A 176 4.40 12.86 -11.79
CA GLY A 176 3.34 13.51 -12.53
C GLY A 176 1.94 13.12 -12.03
N ALA A 177 1.82 12.69 -10.77
CA ALA A 177 0.52 12.41 -10.15
C ALA A 177 -0.37 13.65 -10.19
N ARG A 178 -1.62 13.47 -10.63
CA ARG A 178 -2.62 14.55 -10.72
C ARG A 178 -3.16 14.89 -9.33
N ASP A 179 -3.47 16.16 -9.13
CA ASP A 179 -4.09 16.60 -7.89
C ASP A 179 -5.55 16.12 -7.80
N PRO A 180 -5.92 15.33 -6.78
CA PRO A 180 -7.30 14.85 -6.63
C PRO A 180 -8.35 15.97 -6.44
N ARG A 181 -7.92 17.18 -6.08
CA ARG A 181 -8.81 18.34 -5.97
C ARG A 181 -9.38 18.76 -7.32
N ASP A 182 -8.60 18.57 -8.38
CA ASP A 182 -8.91 19.02 -9.74
C ASP A 182 -9.65 17.96 -10.56
N LEU A 183 -9.72 16.70 -10.07
CA LEU A 183 -10.37 15.62 -10.80
C LEU A 183 -11.89 15.60 -10.62
N SER A 184 -12.62 15.61 -11.73
CA SER A 184 -14.03 15.25 -11.76
C SER A 184 -14.24 13.73 -11.63
N PRO A 185 -15.43 13.25 -11.27
CA PRO A 185 -15.70 11.81 -11.14
C PRO A 185 -15.37 11.00 -12.43
N ASP A 186 -15.58 11.60 -13.60
CA ASP A 186 -15.37 10.95 -14.90
C ASP A 186 -13.88 10.87 -15.30
N GLU A 187 -13.00 11.60 -14.60
CA GLU A 187 -11.56 11.63 -14.84
C GLU A 187 -10.79 10.70 -13.90
N VAL A 188 -11.45 10.14 -12.88
CA VAL A 188 -10.81 9.24 -11.93
C VAL A 188 -10.70 7.85 -12.54
N GLU A 189 -9.47 7.42 -12.75
CA GLU A 189 -9.16 6.08 -13.22
C GLU A 189 -8.80 5.17 -12.03
N SER A 190 -9.29 3.92 -12.06
CA SER A 190 -9.00 2.90 -11.03
C SER A 190 -8.43 1.64 -11.66
N GLY A 191 -7.57 1.81 -12.66
CA GLY A 191 -6.85 0.72 -13.32
C GLY A 191 -5.68 0.21 -12.48
N GLY A 192 -4.99 -0.82 -13.01
CA GLY A 192 -3.84 -1.46 -12.35
C GLY A 192 -2.54 -0.62 -12.38
N HIS A 193 -2.58 0.65 -12.76
CA HIS A 193 -1.42 1.54 -12.74
C HIS A 193 -1.26 2.23 -11.38
N SER A 194 -0.04 2.36 -10.90
CA SER A 194 0.25 2.90 -9.56
C SER A 194 -0.26 4.32 -9.31
N LEU A 195 -0.23 5.19 -10.34
CA LEU A 195 -0.75 6.55 -10.21
C LEU A 195 -2.28 6.56 -10.16
N ASP A 196 -2.95 5.79 -11.02
CA ASP A 196 -4.42 5.70 -11.03
C ASP A 196 -4.93 5.27 -9.64
N THR A 197 -4.36 4.21 -9.08
CA THR A 197 -4.69 3.73 -7.72
C THR A 197 -4.44 4.79 -6.65
N THR A 198 -3.31 5.51 -6.72
CA THR A 198 -2.97 6.55 -5.73
C THR A 198 -3.91 7.74 -5.83
N GLU A 199 -4.15 8.24 -7.03
CA GLU A 199 -5.05 9.37 -7.31
C GLU A 199 -6.49 9.04 -6.91
N ALA A 200 -6.99 7.86 -7.29
CA ALA A 200 -8.32 7.38 -6.95
C ALA A 200 -8.51 7.24 -5.43
N ALA A 201 -7.52 6.65 -4.73
CA ALA A 201 -7.59 6.50 -3.28
C ALA A 201 -7.62 7.85 -2.55
N LEU A 202 -6.76 8.79 -2.94
CA LEU A 202 -6.76 10.15 -2.38
C LEU A 202 -8.04 10.92 -2.74
N TRP A 203 -8.56 10.72 -3.95
CA TRP A 203 -9.82 11.33 -4.39
C TRP A 203 -11.02 10.83 -3.57
N CYS A 204 -11.10 9.51 -3.32
CA CYS A 204 -12.13 8.93 -2.47
C CYS A 204 -12.03 9.43 -1.02
N LEU A 205 -10.80 9.49 -0.47
CA LEU A 205 -10.55 10.02 0.86
C LEU A 205 -11.02 11.47 1.00
N LEU A 206 -10.64 12.33 0.05
CA LEU A 206 -10.96 13.77 0.05
C LEU A 206 -12.46 14.06 0.03
N ARG A 207 -13.25 13.17 -0.58
CA ARG A 207 -14.71 13.35 -0.79
C ARG A 207 -15.56 12.57 0.19
N SER A 208 -14.96 12.07 1.26
CA SER A 208 -15.64 11.23 2.24
C SER A 208 -15.53 11.81 3.64
N ASP A 209 -16.59 11.61 4.43
CA ASP A 209 -16.67 12.03 5.83
C ASP A 209 -16.50 10.84 6.80
N SER A 210 -16.27 9.63 6.26
CA SER A 210 -16.10 8.42 7.05
C SER A 210 -15.31 7.36 6.28
N PRO A 211 -14.68 6.40 7.00
CA PRO A 211 -13.95 5.32 6.34
C PRO A 211 -14.87 4.41 5.51
N GLU A 212 -16.12 4.23 5.94
CA GLU A 212 -17.11 3.46 5.18
C GLU A 212 -17.39 4.10 3.83
N GLN A 213 -17.67 5.40 3.82
CA GLN A 213 -17.95 6.13 2.59
C GLN A 213 -16.76 6.09 1.63
N ALA A 214 -15.55 6.31 2.12
CA ALA A 214 -14.34 6.27 1.31
C ALA A 214 -14.13 4.90 0.65
N ILE A 215 -14.24 3.82 1.42
CA ILE A 215 -14.06 2.45 0.92
C ILE A 215 -15.16 2.07 -0.07
N VAL A 216 -16.43 2.39 0.22
CA VAL A 216 -17.55 2.11 -0.69
C VAL A 216 -17.41 2.86 -1.99
N MET A 217 -16.96 4.13 -1.93
CA MET A 217 -16.69 4.93 -3.13
C MET A 217 -15.59 4.31 -3.97
N ALA A 218 -14.47 3.86 -3.37
CA ALA A 218 -13.36 3.21 -4.08
C ALA A 218 -13.80 1.90 -4.74
N VAL A 219 -14.57 1.07 -4.04
CA VAL A 219 -15.15 -0.17 -4.63
C VAL A 219 -16.07 0.15 -5.80
N GLY A 220 -16.82 1.27 -5.71
CA GLY A 220 -17.75 1.71 -6.75
C GLY A 220 -17.09 2.17 -8.05
N LEU A 221 -15.80 2.50 -8.06
CA LEU A 221 -15.05 2.87 -9.27
C LEU A 221 -14.91 1.69 -10.26
N GLY A 222 -14.91 0.46 -9.76
CA GLY A 222 -14.76 -0.73 -10.61
C GLY A 222 -13.30 -0.99 -11.04
N TYR A 223 -13.11 -1.71 -12.13
CA TYR A 223 -11.80 -2.13 -12.64
C TYR A 223 -10.95 -2.87 -11.58
N ASP A 224 -9.81 -2.31 -11.17
CA ASP A 224 -8.95 -2.82 -10.09
C ASP A 224 -9.41 -2.25 -8.74
N SER A 225 -10.67 -2.50 -8.41
CA SER A 225 -11.35 -1.87 -7.29
C SER A 225 -10.96 -2.44 -5.92
N ASP A 226 -10.49 -3.67 -5.84
CA ASP A 226 -9.99 -4.25 -4.60
C ASP A 226 -8.67 -3.60 -4.18
N THR A 227 -7.70 -3.45 -5.08
CA THR A 227 -6.46 -2.70 -4.82
C THR A 227 -6.74 -1.24 -4.48
N THR A 228 -7.60 -0.57 -5.27
CA THR A 228 -7.97 0.83 -4.98
C THR A 228 -8.62 0.96 -3.61
N ALA A 229 -9.52 0.03 -3.25
CA ALA A 229 -10.17 0.03 -1.95
C ALA A 229 -9.22 -0.36 -0.80
N ALA A 230 -8.23 -1.22 -1.04
CA ALA A 230 -7.20 -1.55 -0.04
C ALA A 230 -6.35 -0.33 0.32
N VAL A 231 -5.89 0.43 -0.68
CA VAL A 231 -5.13 1.68 -0.46
C VAL A 231 -6.02 2.73 0.20
N THR A 232 -7.25 2.92 -0.29
CA THR A 232 -8.22 3.84 0.32
C THR A 232 -8.50 3.46 1.76
N GLY A 233 -8.68 2.17 2.06
CA GLY A 233 -8.94 1.65 3.39
C GLY A 233 -7.77 1.90 4.36
N ALA A 234 -6.53 1.76 3.88
CA ALA A 234 -5.34 2.08 4.67
C ALA A 234 -5.29 3.58 5.03
N LEU A 235 -5.55 4.48 4.07
CA LEU A 235 -5.61 5.92 4.29
C LEU A 235 -6.78 6.31 5.20
N ALA A 236 -7.96 5.72 4.97
CA ALA A 236 -9.16 5.95 5.77
C ALA A 236 -8.99 5.46 7.22
N GLY A 237 -8.38 4.30 7.40
CA GLY A 237 -8.03 3.78 8.73
C GLY A 237 -7.05 4.68 9.47
N ALA A 238 -6.07 5.25 8.76
CA ALA A 238 -5.12 6.21 9.32
C ALA A 238 -5.80 7.54 9.71
N ALA A 239 -6.79 7.99 8.92
CA ALA A 239 -7.50 9.26 9.14
C ALA A 239 -8.52 9.20 10.29
N TRP A 240 -9.31 8.13 10.36
CA TRP A 240 -10.46 8.04 11.29
C TRP A 240 -10.29 6.99 12.38
N GLY A 241 -9.27 6.14 12.28
CA GLY A 241 -9.00 5.08 13.26
C GLY A 241 -9.87 3.84 13.08
N ALA A 242 -9.43 2.73 13.70
CA ALA A 242 -10.08 1.43 13.59
C ALA A 242 -11.52 1.41 14.15
N ALA A 243 -11.79 2.22 15.20
CA ALA A 243 -13.11 2.29 15.83
C ALA A 243 -14.20 2.90 14.91
N ALA A 244 -13.81 3.67 13.90
CA ALA A 244 -14.74 4.24 12.93
C ALA A 244 -15.11 3.26 11.80
N LEU A 245 -14.40 2.13 11.67
CA LEU A 245 -14.72 1.10 10.69
C LEU A 245 -16.00 0.36 11.09
N PRO A 246 -16.87 0.02 10.13
CA PRO A 246 -18.10 -0.73 10.42
C PRO A 246 -17.82 -2.09 11.05
N SER A 247 -18.39 -2.37 12.22
CA SER A 247 -18.24 -3.66 12.94
C SER A 247 -18.63 -4.85 12.06
N ARG A 248 -19.67 -4.71 11.23
CA ARG A 248 -20.09 -5.74 10.28
C ARG A 248 -19.02 -6.13 9.24
N TRP A 249 -17.97 -5.30 9.06
CA TRP A 249 -16.80 -5.62 8.23
C TRP A 249 -15.68 -6.19 9.09
N THR A 250 -15.30 -5.50 10.16
CA THR A 250 -14.14 -5.87 10.98
C THR A 250 -14.32 -7.22 11.67
N GLU A 251 -15.55 -7.59 12.05
CA GLU A 251 -15.87 -8.90 12.63
C GLU A 251 -15.74 -10.07 11.65
N ARG A 252 -15.75 -9.81 10.35
CA ARG A 252 -15.65 -10.82 9.30
C ARG A 252 -14.27 -10.96 8.68
N VAL A 253 -13.38 -9.99 8.89
CA VAL A 253 -12.02 -10.01 8.31
C VAL A 253 -11.27 -11.24 8.81
N ALA A 254 -10.76 -12.02 7.86
CA ALA A 254 -9.91 -13.17 8.15
C ALA A 254 -8.64 -12.70 8.90
N TRP A 255 -8.21 -13.47 9.89
CA TRP A 255 -7.02 -13.20 10.72
C TRP A 255 -7.03 -11.84 11.43
N ARG A 256 -8.19 -11.31 11.77
CA ARG A 256 -8.34 -10.00 12.41
C ARG A 256 -7.35 -9.78 13.56
N GLU A 257 -7.31 -10.70 14.52
CA GLU A 257 -6.39 -10.59 15.67
C GLU A 257 -4.91 -10.56 15.27
N GLN A 258 -4.56 -11.31 14.22
CA GLN A 258 -3.19 -11.32 13.70
C GLN A 258 -2.84 -10.00 13.02
N LEU A 259 -3.78 -9.42 12.29
CA LEU A 259 -3.60 -8.09 11.65
C LEU A 259 -3.41 -7.01 12.71
N GLU A 260 -4.26 -7.00 13.76
CA GLU A 260 -4.16 -6.07 14.88
C GLU A 260 -2.82 -6.22 15.61
N LYS A 261 -2.41 -7.44 15.99
CA LYS A 261 -1.11 -7.71 16.61
C LYS A 261 0.08 -7.32 15.74
N THR A 262 -0.06 -7.43 14.42
CA THR A 262 1.00 -7.02 13.49
C THR A 262 1.13 -5.50 13.46
N ALA A 263 0.02 -4.77 13.48
CA ALA A 263 0.04 -3.31 13.57
C ALA A 263 0.66 -2.83 14.91
N ASP A 264 0.28 -3.46 16.03
CA ASP A 264 0.86 -3.15 17.35
C ASP A 264 2.39 -3.35 17.37
N ARG A 265 2.89 -4.47 16.84
CA ARG A 265 4.34 -4.73 16.74
C ARG A 265 5.08 -3.67 15.89
N LEU A 266 4.47 -3.17 14.83
CA LEU A 266 5.06 -2.11 14.01
C LEU A 266 5.17 -0.80 14.79
N LEU A 267 4.13 -0.44 15.56
CA LEU A 267 4.13 0.75 16.41
C LEU A 267 5.13 0.64 17.57
N GLU A 268 5.18 -0.49 18.26
CA GLU A 268 6.18 -0.77 19.29
C GLU A 268 7.61 -0.64 18.75
N ALA A 269 7.86 -1.18 17.56
CA ALA A 269 9.15 -1.05 16.90
C ALA A 269 9.46 0.40 16.45
N ALA A 270 8.45 1.24 16.21
CA ALA A 270 8.63 2.67 15.92
C ALA A 270 9.05 3.45 17.18
N GLU A 271 8.56 3.04 18.37
CA GLU A 271 8.84 3.70 19.65
C GLU A 271 10.20 3.33 20.24
N THR A 272 10.68 2.11 19.99
CA THR A 272 11.95 1.60 20.57
C THR A 272 13.23 2.10 19.90
N ARG A 273 13.13 2.82 18.78
CA ARG A 273 14.25 3.42 18.04
C ARG A 273 14.36 4.94 18.29
N ASN A 274 14.46 5.35 19.54
CA ASN A 274 14.88 6.71 19.93
C ASN A 274 16.40 6.75 20.15
#